data_4f8794a35d1bb1a41b7520bdd6664705
#
_entry.id   4f8794a35d1bb1a41b7520bdd6664705
#
_cell.length_a   1.000
_cell.length_b   1.000
_cell.length_c   1.000
_cell.angle_alpha   90.00
_cell.angle_beta   90.00
_cell.angle_gamma   90.00
#
_symmetry.space_group_name_H-M   'P 1'
#
loop_
_entity.id
_entity.type
_entity.pdbx_description
1 polymer ?
#
loop_
_entity_poly.entity_id
_entity_poly.type
_entity_poly.pdbx_seq_one_letter_code
_entity_poly.pdbx_strand_id
1 'polypeptide(L)'
;PAPLMAAHAESTDIGRQMYKMAEKTPEEMICEMYENDTVRTLLLYACCHWGLDYSQSGVSYLIPLYLNRMVNYYLVAGGSHRISNAILKRYFEAKGQVRTSAQIKRFIIENGTAKGVELEDGTQYLAEKAVISTIDPHQTFLKYVGEKNLDPELADMVKIWQWEKWSLFDVHLAMAEPPQFKAAASDPQINKAFIYLIGYENLASLKKHWDTMREGKMPDDAGYNATFPSVHDPYQAPPGRCAGLLSQMAVYDFKDGGHEKWLNRKFRQEYMWKQIEKLQ
;
A
#
# COMPACT_ATOMS: atom_id res chain seq x y z
N PRO A 1 6.69 3.96 -22.76
CA PRO A 1 7.45 5.19 -22.52
C PRO A 1 8.20 5.48 -23.79
N ALA A 2 8.05 6.71 -24.23
CA ALA A 2 8.52 7.10 -25.54
C ALA A 2 10.03 6.82 -25.67
N PRO A 3 10.49 6.36 -26.84
CA PRO A 3 11.92 6.14 -27.14
C PRO A 3 12.83 7.33 -26.75
N LEU A 4 12.28 8.53 -26.78
CA LEU A 4 12.93 9.79 -26.37
C LEU A 4 13.28 9.83 -24.86
N MET A 5 12.40 9.30 -23.97
CA MET A 5 12.68 9.27 -22.52
C MET A 5 13.77 8.24 -22.19
N ALA A 6 13.76 7.10 -22.86
CA ALA A 6 14.81 6.09 -22.72
C ALA A 6 16.16 6.65 -23.19
N ALA A 7 16.23 7.22 -24.39
CA ALA A 7 17.46 7.83 -24.94
C ALA A 7 17.99 8.98 -24.06
N HIS A 8 17.10 9.80 -23.47
CA HIS A 8 17.52 10.88 -22.57
C HIS A 8 18.06 10.30 -21.24
N ALA A 9 17.43 9.28 -20.68
CA ALA A 9 17.94 8.62 -19.47
C ALA A 9 19.31 8.01 -19.71
N GLU A 10 19.52 7.30 -20.81
CA GLU A 10 20.82 6.72 -21.19
C GLU A 10 21.94 7.77 -21.42
N SER A 11 21.58 9.01 -21.74
CA SER A 11 22.53 10.10 -21.94
C SER A 11 23.18 10.61 -20.64
N THR A 12 22.62 10.25 -19.46
CA THR A 12 23.11 10.69 -18.15
C THR A 12 23.75 9.54 -17.36
N ASP A 13 24.69 9.85 -16.45
CA ASP A 13 25.31 8.84 -15.58
C ASP A 13 24.29 8.18 -14.67
N ILE A 14 23.37 8.97 -14.11
CA ILE A 14 22.29 8.47 -13.26
C ILE A 14 21.36 7.54 -14.04
N GLY A 15 20.98 7.92 -15.26
CA GLY A 15 20.12 7.09 -16.10
C GLY A 15 20.78 5.76 -16.44
N ARG A 16 22.06 5.76 -16.82
CA ARG A 16 22.83 4.53 -17.08
C ARG A 16 22.90 3.63 -15.84
N GLN A 17 23.08 4.22 -14.65
CA GLN A 17 23.04 3.45 -13.39
C GLN A 17 21.66 2.84 -13.13
N MET A 18 20.59 3.60 -13.36
CA MET A 18 19.21 3.08 -13.21
C MET A 18 18.94 1.90 -14.15
N TYR A 19 19.41 1.95 -15.41
CA TYR A 19 19.27 0.81 -16.33
C TYR A 19 20.00 -0.43 -15.82
N LYS A 20 21.26 -0.29 -15.38
CA LYS A 20 22.01 -1.41 -14.78
C LYS A 20 21.32 -2.00 -13.56
N MET A 21 20.72 -1.16 -12.71
CA MET A 21 19.93 -1.62 -11.58
C MET A 21 18.66 -2.35 -12.05
N ALA A 22 18.00 -1.87 -13.10
CA ALA A 22 16.78 -2.46 -13.63
C ALA A 22 17.01 -3.86 -14.27
N GLU A 23 18.22 -4.18 -14.71
CA GLU A 23 18.56 -5.51 -15.22
C GLU A 23 18.49 -6.60 -14.13
N LYS A 24 18.66 -6.23 -12.86
CA LYS A 24 18.65 -7.13 -11.72
C LYS A 24 17.26 -7.22 -11.08
N THR A 25 17.04 -8.33 -10.38
CA THR A 25 15.89 -8.44 -9.48
C THR A 25 16.17 -7.69 -8.16
N PRO A 26 15.15 -7.32 -7.37
CA PRO A 26 15.35 -6.76 -6.05
C PRO A 26 16.16 -7.67 -5.11
N GLU A 27 15.96 -8.99 -5.18
CA GLU A 27 16.75 -9.96 -4.41
C GLU A 27 18.23 -9.90 -4.77
N GLU A 28 18.56 -9.98 -6.05
CA GLU A 28 19.96 -9.92 -6.53
C GLU A 28 20.64 -8.62 -6.08
N MET A 29 19.97 -7.49 -6.25
CA MET A 29 20.52 -6.19 -5.86
C MET A 29 20.77 -6.08 -4.35
N ILE A 30 19.81 -6.51 -3.51
CA ILE A 30 19.98 -6.48 -2.05
C ILE A 30 21.07 -7.46 -1.60
N CYS A 31 21.16 -8.65 -2.21
CA CYS A 31 22.18 -9.64 -1.88
C CYS A 31 23.60 -9.21 -2.28
N GLU A 32 23.74 -8.41 -3.34
CA GLU A 32 25.03 -7.82 -3.70
C GLU A 32 25.46 -6.67 -2.78
N MET A 33 24.49 -5.89 -2.28
CA MET A 33 24.77 -4.73 -1.43
C MET A 33 25.08 -5.09 0.03
N TYR A 34 24.56 -6.21 0.53
CA TYR A 34 24.63 -6.59 1.95
C TYR A 34 24.96 -8.07 2.09
N GLU A 35 25.76 -8.41 3.11
CA GLU A 35 26.19 -9.79 3.39
C GLU A 35 25.32 -10.49 4.46
N ASN A 36 24.83 -9.72 5.44
CA ASN A 36 24.06 -10.26 6.57
C ASN A 36 22.64 -10.59 6.14
N ASP A 37 22.21 -11.84 6.37
CA ASP A 37 20.91 -12.35 5.93
C ASP A 37 19.73 -11.67 6.61
N THR A 38 19.85 -11.30 7.89
CA THR A 38 18.81 -10.55 8.61
C THR A 38 18.62 -9.15 8.01
N VAL A 39 19.72 -8.48 7.65
CA VAL A 39 19.67 -7.16 6.98
C VAL A 39 19.05 -7.30 5.59
N ARG A 40 19.44 -8.31 4.82
CA ARG A 40 18.84 -8.63 3.52
C ARG A 40 17.33 -8.83 3.63
N THR A 41 16.92 -9.62 4.61
CA THR A 41 15.50 -9.93 4.86
C THR A 41 14.70 -8.66 5.18
N LEU A 42 15.22 -7.81 6.08
CA LEU A 42 14.57 -6.54 6.44
C LEU A 42 14.43 -5.60 5.23
N LEU A 43 15.51 -5.41 4.48
CA LEU A 43 15.52 -4.47 3.35
C LEU A 43 14.69 -4.97 2.17
N LEU A 44 14.76 -6.27 1.88
CA LEU A 44 13.91 -6.86 0.84
C LEU A 44 12.43 -6.85 1.23
N TYR A 45 12.12 -7.12 2.51
CA TYR A 45 10.75 -6.97 3.03
C TYR A 45 10.20 -5.58 2.77
N ALA A 46 10.96 -4.54 3.10
CA ALA A 46 10.52 -3.16 2.88
C ALA A 46 10.24 -2.86 1.39
N CYS A 47 11.11 -3.35 0.50
CA CYS A 47 10.89 -3.21 -0.93
C CYS A 47 9.63 -3.92 -1.39
N CYS A 48 9.44 -5.16 -0.98
CA CYS A 48 8.29 -5.98 -1.35
C CYS A 48 6.98 -5.46 -0.73
N HIS A 49 7.02 -5.00 0.52
CA HIS A 49 5.87 -4.41 1.20
C HIS A 49 5.36 -3.15 0.48
N TRP A 50 6.22 -2.42 -0.22
CA TRP A 50 5.85 -1.26 -1.02
C TRP A 50 5.61 -1.58 -2.50
N GLY A 51 5.50 -2.85 -2.87
CA GLY A 51 5.00 -3.31 -4.15
C GLY A 51 6.05 -3.81 -5.13
N LEU A 52 7.34 -3.97 -4.75
CA LEU A 52 8.28 -4.67 -5.60
C LEU A 52 8.12 -6.19 -5.46
N ASP A 53 8.11 -6.88 -6.58
CA ASP A 53 8.27 -8.33 -6.61
C ASP A 53 9.77 -8.67 -6.48
N TYR A 54 10.15 -9.45 -5.47
CA TYR A 54 11.56 -9.76 -5.18
C TYR A 54 12.28 -10.46 -6.34
N SER A 55 11.55 -11.16 -7.21
CA SER A 55 12.09 -11.96 -8.31
C SER A 55 11.93 -11.32 -9.70
N GLN A 56 11.30 -10.15 -9.79
CA GLN A 56 11.04 -9.48 -11.07
C GLN A 56 12.08 -8.39 -11.34
N SER A 57 12.80 -8.48 -12.46
CA SER A 57 13.64 -7.40 -12.95
C SER A 57 12.82 -6.24 -13.54
N GLY A 58 13.48 -5.12 -13.82
CA GLY A 58 12.86 -3.95 -14.45
C GLY A 58 12.55 -2.81 -13.48
N VAL A 59 12.46 -3.07 -12.16
CA VAL A 59 12.04 -2.09 -11.16
C VAL A 59 13.03 -1.87 -10.02
N SER A 60 14.16 -2.58 -10.01
CA SER A 60 15.13 -2.54 -8.90
C SER A 60 15.83 -1.18 -8.74
N TYR A 61 15.81 -0.32 -9.75
CA TYR A 61 16.26 1.07 -9.64
C TYR A 61 15.43 1.90 -8.62
N LEU A 62 14.26 1.40 -8.19
CA LEU A 62 13.44 2.02 -7.14
C LEU A 62 13.95 1.69 -5.73
N ILE A 63 14.81 0.68 -5.56
CA ILE A 63 15.31 0.24 -4.25
C ILE A 63 15.94 1.38 -3.45
N PRO A 64 16.86 2.20 -4.00
CA PRO A 64 17.43 3.32 -3.25
C PRO A 64 16.37 4.31 -2.73
N LEU A 65 15.29 4.53 -3.49
CA LEU A 65 14.16 5.35 -3.05
C LEU A 65 13.44 4.73 -1.87
N TYR A 66 13.16 3.43 -1.90
CA TYR A 66 12.48 2.73 -0.83
C TYR A 66 13.32 2.65 0.44
N LEU A 67 14.62 2.35 0.32
CA LEU A 67 15.53 2.35 1.46
C LEU A 67 15.66 3.76 2.07
N ASN A 68 15.71 4.81 1.25
CA ASN A 68 15.68 6.18 1.74
C ASN A 68 14.39 6.47 2.52
N ARG A 69 13.23 5.99 2.03
CA ARG A 69 11.95 6.16 2.72
C ARG A 69 11.87 5.45 4.07
N MET A 70 12.57 4.34 4.25
CA MET A 70 12.63 3.64 5.54
C MET A 70 13.24 4.48 6.66
N VAL A 71 14.19 5.36 6.33
CA VAL A 71 14.96 6.15 7.32
C VAL A 71 14.60 7.62 7.32
N ASN A 72 13.93 8.11 6.28
CA ASN A 72 13.57 9.51 6.10
C ASN A 72 12.05 9.67 5.95
N TYR A 73 11.33 9.59 7.07
CA TYR A 73 9.90 9.88 7.12
C TYR A 73 9.54 10.61 8.40
N TYR A 74 8.34 11.19 8.41
CA TYR A 74 7.83 11.95 9.54
C TYR A 74 6.51 11.38 10.02
N LEU A 75 6.36 11.26 11.32
CA LEU A 75 5.09 10.94 11.94
C LEU A 75 4.26 12.22 12.07
N VAL A 76 3.02 12.17 11.61
CA VAL A 76 2.09 13.30 11.75
C VAL A 76 1.54 13.31 13.18
N ALA A 77 1.81 14.37 13.93
CA ALA A 77 1.35 14.51 15.31
C ALA A 77 -0.19 14.36 15.40
N GLY A 78 -0.64 13.42 16.22
CA GLY A 78 -2.05 13.08 16.39
C GLY A 78 -2.62 12.17 15.30
N GLY A 79 -1.78 11.62 14.39
CA GLY A 79 -2.17 10.65 13.37
C GLY A 79 -2.40 11.23 11.98
N SER A 80 -2.33 10.37 10.98
CA SER A 80 -2.38 10.76 9.54
C SER A 80 -3.67 11.48 9.13
N HIS A 81 -4.80 11.24 9.82
CA HIS A 81 -6.07 11.93 9.57
C HIS A 81 -5.96 13.48 9.71
N ARG A 82 -4.96 13.98 10.44
CA ARG A 82 -4.70 15.43 10.58
C ARG A 82 -4.36 16.08 9.25
N ILE A 83 -3.69 15.36 8.34
CA ILE A 83 -3.39 15.85 6.99
C ILE A 83 -4.70 16.08 6.22
N SER A 84 -5.58 15.07 6.19
CA SER A 84 -6.88 15.17 5.51
C SER A 84 -7.74 16.30 6.10
N ASN A 85 -7.75 16.43 7.43
CA ASN A 85 -8.48 17.51 8.11
C ASN A 85 -7.92 18.90 7.76
N ALA A 86 -6.60 19.05 7.67
CA ALA A 86 -5.97 20.31 7.29
C ALA A 86 -6.32 20.72 5.84
N ILE A 87 -6.28 19.75 4.92
CA ILE A 87 -6.68 19.95 3.51
C ILE A 87 -8.17 20.33 3.44
N LEU A 88 -9.02 19.57 4.15
CA LEU A 88 -10.46 19.81 4.17
C LEU A 88 -10.80 21.20 4.74
N LYS A 89 -10.09 21.64 5.78
CA LYS A 89 -10.25 23.00 6.32
C LYS A 89 -9.96 24.07 5.25
N ARG A 90 -8.84 23.93 4.53
CA ARG A 90 -8.49 24.85 3.42
C ARG A 90 -9.51 24.81 2.29
N TYR A 91 -10.04 23.63 1.98
CA TYR A 91 -11.09 23.47 0.99
C TYR A 91 -12.37 24.25 1.36
N PHE A 92 -12.81 24.18 2.62
CA PHE A 92 -13.95 24.96 3.11
C PHE A 92 -13.68 26.47 3.17
N GLU A 93 -12.47 26.89 3.54
CA GLU A 93 -12.05 28.30 3.48
C GLU A 93 -12.14 28.85 2.05
N ALA A 94 -11.83 28.01 1.06
CA ALA A 94 -12.00 28.31 -0.36
C ALA A 94 -13.44 28.18 -0.89
N LYS A 95 -14.44 28.05 0.02
CA LYS A 95 -15.87 27.87 -0.28
C LYS A 95 -16.19 26.53 -0.99
N GLY A 96 -15.32 25.53 -0.88
CA GLY A 96 -15.59 24.20 -1.35
C GLY A 96 -16.74 23.53 -0.58
N GLN A 97 -17.49 22.67 -1.24
CA GLN A 97 -18.61 21.93 -0.67
C GLN A 97 -18.30 20.43 -0.68
N VAL A 98 -18.70 19.72 0.38
CA VAL A 98 -18.55 18.28 0.50
C VAL A 98 -19.93 17.63 0.60
N ARG A 99 -20.17 16.62 -0.22
CA ARG A 99 -21.34 15.76 -0.13
C ARG A 99 -20.89 14.34 0.23
N THR A 100 -21.27 13.89 1.39
CA THR A 100 -21.08 12.51 1.85
C THR A 100 -22.30 11.64 1.48
N SER A 101 -22.14 10.31 1.54
CA SER A 101 -23.20 9.36 1.18
C SER A 101 -23.80 9.61 -0.21
N ALA A 102 -22.94 10.02 -1.16
CA ALA A 102 -23.30 10.40 -2.50
C ALA A 102 -22.79 9.34 -3.48
N GLN A 103 -23.56 8.28 -3.65
CA GLN A 103 -23.21 7.19 -4.57
C GLN A 103 -23.39 7.66 -6.01
N ILE A 104 -22.30 7.60 -6.79
CA ILE A 104 -22.31 8.00 -8.20
C ILE A 104 -22.96 6.89 -9.04
N LYS A 105 -23.92 7.29 -9.86
CA LYS A 105 -24.55 6.44 -10.87
C LYS A 105 -23.79 6.48 -12.19
N ARG A 106 -23.44 7.69 -12.66
CA ARG A 106 -22.69 7.90 -13.90
C ARG A 106 -22.07 9.29 -13.99
N PHE A 107 -21.11 9.45 -14.87
CA PHE A 107 -20.69 10.77 -15.33
C PHE A 107 -21.59 11.25 -16.46
N ILE A 108 -21.90 12.53 -16.46
CA ILE A 108 -22.69 13.18 -17.51
C ILE A 108 -21.72 13.56 -18.62
N ILE A 109 -21.86 12.87 -19.76
CA ILE A 109 -21.01 13.10 -20.94
C ILE A 109 -21.87 13.69 -22.06
N GLU A 110 -21.48 14.86 -22.56
CA GLU A 110 -22.15 15.54 -23.67
C GLU A 110 -21.12 15.94 -24.72
N ASN A 111 -21.30 15.47 -25.94
CA ASN A 111 -20.39 15.75 -27.06
C ASN A 111 -18.92 15.46 -26.73
N GLY A 112 -18.64 14.31 -26.08
CA GLY A 112 -17.29 13.90 -25.68
C GLY A 112 -16.70 14.69 -24.49
N THR A 113 -17.48 15.54 -23.83
CA THR A 113 -17.04 16.37 -22.71
C THR A 113 -17.74 15.93 -21.42
N ALA A 114 -16.97 15.76 -20.33
CA ALA A 114 -17.52 15.52 -19.00
C ALA A 114 -18.13 16.83 -18.46
N LYS A 115 -19.45 16.81 -18.25
CA LYS A 115 -20.24 17.95 -17.77
C LYS A 115 -20.60 17.90 -16.30
N GLY A 116 -20.46 16.74 -15.66
CA GLY A 116 -20.82 16.58 -14.26
C GLY A 116 -20.99 15.13 -13.85
N VAL A 117 -21.68 14.93 -12.75
CA VAL A 117 -22.01 13.61 -12.20
C VAL A 117 -23.50 13.53 -11.88
N GLU A 118 -24.09 12.34 -12.07
CA GLU A 118 -25.42 11.97 -11.61
C GLU A 118 -25.30 10.95 -10.51
N LEU A 119 -26.00 11.18 -9.41
CA LEU A 119 -26.08 10.26 -8.27
C LEU A 119 -27.20 9.22 -8.46
N GLU A 120 -27.18 8.14 -7.66
CA GLU A 120 -28.24 7.13 -7.69
C GLU A 120 -29.62 7.66 -7.34
N ASP A 121 -29.71 8.73 -6.53
CA ASP A 121 -30.96 9.42 -6.19
C ASP A 121 -31.46 10.38 -7.31
N GLY A 122 -30.77 10.45 -8.44
CA GLY A 122 -31.08 11.32 -9.57
C GLY A 122 -30.56 12.76 -9.43
N THR A 123 -29.95 13.12 -8.31
CA THR A 123 -29.32 14.44 -8.15
C THR A 123 -28.18 14.62 -9.13
N GLN A 124 -28.08 15.76 -9.77
CA GLN A 124 -27.00 16.09 -10.71
C GLN A 124 -26.17 17.25 -10.19
N TYR A 125 -24.84 17.11 -10.32
CA TYR A 125 -23.87 18.16 -10.06
C TYR A 125 -23.12 18.46 -11.34
N LEU A 126 -23.30 19.68 -11.85
CA LEU A 126 -22.64 20.12 -13.09
C LEU A 126 -21.30 20.79 -12.79
N ALA A 127 -20.34 20.59 -13.67
CA ALA A 127 -19.01 21.17 -13.59
C ALA A 127 -18.80 22.21 -14.70
N GLU A 128 -18.36 23.41 -14.34
CA GLU A 128 -18.06 24.48 -15.30
C GLU A 128 -16.72 24.23 -16.02
N LYS A 129 -15.73 23.65 -15.34
CA LYS A 129 -14.36 23.50 -15.86
C LYS A 129 -13.95 22.06 -16.07
N ALA A 130 -14.09 21.21 -15.05
CA ALA A 130 -13.63 19.84 -15.11
C ALA A 130 -14.34 18.96 -14.07
N VAL A 131 -14.43 17.66 -14.36
CA VAL A 131 -14.76 16.59 -13.41
C VAL A 131 -13.46 15.84 -13.11
N ILE A 132 -13.10 15.75 -11.83
CA ILE A 132 -11.90 15.02 -11.36
C ILE A 132 -12.36 13.75 -10.66
N SER A 133 -11.92 12.60 -11.15
CA SER A 133 -12.17 11.30 -10.53
C SER A 133 -10.92 10.80 -9.81
N THR A 134 -11.10 10.39 -8.57
CA THR A 134 -10.10 9.62 -7.79
C THR A 134 -10.51 8.15 -7.64
N ILE A 135 -11.57 7.75 -8.34
CA ILE A 135 -12.02 6.36 -8.45
C ILE A 135 -11.06 5.64 -9.42
N ASP A 136 -10.88 4.35 -9.24
CA ASP A 136 -10.01 3.57 -10.11
C ASP A 136 -10.37 3.67 -11.60
N PRO A 137 -9.42 3.42 -12.52
CA PRO A 137 -9.65 3.60 -13.96
C PRO A 137 -10.76 2.72 -14.53
N HIS A 138 -10.89 1.46 -14.09
CA HIS A 138 -11.95 0.58 -14.59
C HIS A 138 -13.34 1.13 -14.25
N GLN A 139 -13.57 1.50 -13.00
CA GLN A 139 -14.84 2.08 -12.60
C GLN A 139 -15.06 3.46 -13.24
N THR A 140 -14.04 4.31 -13.22
CA THR A 140 -14.15 5.65 -13.81
C THR A 140 -14.53 5.58 -15.29
N PHE A 141 -13.74 4.88 -16.08
CA PHE A 141 -13.89 4.92 -17.54
C PHE A 141 -14.91 3.90 -18.06
N LEU A 142 -14.82 2.63 -17.66
CA LEU A 142 -15.69 1.59 -18.23
C LEU A 142 -17.10 1.65 -17.64
N LYS A 143 -17.24 1.93 -16.34
CA LYS A 143 -18.53 1.93 -15.66
C LYS A 143 -19.21 3.31 -15.69
N TYR A 144 -18.56 4.35 -15.15
CA TYR A 144 -19.24 5.64 -14.92
C TYR A 144 -19.22 6.57 -16.15
N VAL A 145 -18.15 6.64 -16.91
CA VAL A 145 -18.12 7.32 -18.22
C VAL A 145 -18.86 6.49 -19.25
N GLY A 146 -18.64 5.17 -19.22
CA GLY A 146 -19.20 4.18 -20.15
C GLY A 146 -18.37 4.07 -21.43
N GLU A 147 -18.05 2.85 -21.81
CA GLU A 147 -17.16 2.52 -22.93
C GLU A 147 -17.53 3.22 -24.25
N LYS A 148 -18.82 3.35 -24.53
CA LYS A 148 -19.33 4.02 -25.74
C LYS A 148 -18.94 5.49 -25.88
N ASN A 149 -18.51 6.13 -24.78
CA ASN A 149 -18.10 7.53 -24.73
C ASN A 149 -16.57 7.67 -24.76
N LEU A 150 -15.82 6.56 -24.87
CA LEU A 150 -14.35 6.55 -24.88
C LEU A 150 -13.83 6.37 -26.31
N ASP A 151 -12.62 6.86 -26.51
CA ASP A 151 -11.81 6.42 -27.63
C ASP A 151 -11.54 4.92 -27.52
N PRO A 152 -11.66 4.11 -28.59
CA PRO A 152 -11.44 2.68 -28.53
C PRO A 152 -10.06 2.27 -27.98
N GLU A 153 -9.00 3.00 -28.35
CA GLU A 153 -7.64 2.75 -27.86
C GLU A 153 -7.54 2.94 -26.34
N LEU A 154 -8.15 4.01 -25.81
CA LEU A 154 -8.23 4.26 -24.38
C LEU A 154 -9.04 3.17 -23.66
N ALA A 155 -10.18 2.75 -24.24
CA ALA A 155 -11.00 1.69 -23.65
C ALA A 155 -10.21 0.38 -23.55
N ASP A 156 -9.48 0.00 -24.60
CA ASP A 156 -8.67 -1.20 -24.62
C ASP A 156 -7.48 -1.10 -23.64
N MET A 157 -6.81 0.05 -23.55
CA MET A 157 -5.76 0.27 -22.54
C MET A 157 -6.30 0.10 -21.11
N VAL A 158 -7.49 0.61 -20.81
CA VAL A 158 -8.09 0.47 -19.48
C VAL A 158 -8.47 -0.99 -19.20
N LYS A 159 -8.98 -1.73 -20.18
CA LYS A 159 -9.35 -3.15 -20.04
C LYS A 159 -8.17 -4.05 -19.72
N ILE A 160 -7.00 -3.80 -20.32
CA ILE A 160 -5.80 -4.60 -20.07
C ILE A 160 -5.05 -4.22 -18.78
N TRP A 161 -5.46 -3.15 -18.08
CA TRP A 161 -4.87 -2.75 -16.84
C TRP A 161 -5.05 -3.83 -15.78
N GLN A 162 -3.94 -4.33 -15.25
CA GLN A 162 -3.94 -5.38 -14.24
C GLN A 162 -3.84 -4.77 -12.85
N TRP A 163 -4.69 -5.25 -11.97
CA TRP A 163 -4.64 -4.94 -10.55
C TRP A 163 -3.55 -5.76 -9.86
N GLU A 164 -3.01 -5.19 -8.78
CA GLU A 164 -2.16 -5.94 -7.87
C GLU A 164 -2.93 -7.15 -7.29
N LYS A 165 -2.26 -8.30 -7.23
CA LYS A 165 -2.87 -9.56 -6.76
C LYS A 165 -2.85 -9.72 -5.26
N TRP A 166 -2.03 -8.96 -4.58
CA TRP A 166 -1.92 -8.94 -3.13
C TRP A 166 -2.27 -7.57 -2.56
N SER A 167 -2.61 -7.57 -1.27
CA SER A 167 -3.02 -6.40 -0.53
C SER A 167 -2.45 -6.49 0.88
N LEU A 168 -2.93 -5.68 1.79
CA LEU A 168 -2.56 -5.71 3.19
C LEU A 168 -3.70 -6.28 4.03
N PHE A 169 -3.37 -7.16 4.97
CA PHE A 169 -4.23 -7.54 6.06
C PHE A 169 -3.75 -6.83 7.31
N ASP A 170 -4.53 -5.87 7.78
CA ASP A 170 -4.19 -5.02 8.90
C ASP A 170 -4.99 -5.40 10.15
N VAL A 171 -4.30 -5.50 11.29
CA VAL A 171 -4.90 -5.70 12.60
C VAL A 171 -4.60 -4.49 13.47
N HIS A 172 -5.62 -3.70 13.76
CA HIS A 172 -5.52 -2.56 14.66
C HIS A 172 -5.67 -3.01 16.10
N LEU A 173 -4.73 -2.61 16.96
CA LEU A 173 -4.66 -2.98 18.36
C LEU A 173 -4.97 -1.77 19.25
N ALA A 174 -5.92 -1.94 20.18
CA ALA A 174 -6.14 -1.05 21.31
C ALA A 174 -5.62 -1.75 22.58
N MET A 175 -4.53 -1.25 23.14
CA MET A 175 -3.77 -1.93 24.19
C MET A 175 -3.80 -1.13 25.49
N ALA A 176 -3.75 -1.84 26.62
CA ALA A 176 -3.67 -1.21 27.94
C ALA A 176 -2.34 -0.49 28.16
N GLU A 177 -1.25 -1.02 27.58
CA GLU A 177 0.11 -0.51 27.68
C GLU A 177 0.91 -0.88 26.43
N PRO A 178 2.05 -0.22 26.15
CA PRO A 178 2.94 -0.62 25.06
C PRO A 178 3.52 -2.02 25.28
N PRO A 179 3.79 -2.78 24.19
CA PRO A 179 4.40 -4.09 24.32
C PRO A 179 5.81 -3.97 24.93
N GLN A 180 6.19 -4.99 25.71
CA GLN A 180 7.52 -5.14 26.28
C GLN A 180 8.17 -6.39 25.64
N PHE A 181 9.10 -6.17 24.72
CA PHE A 181 9.76 -7.28 24.03
C PHE A 181 10.81 -7.94 24.91
N LYS A 182 10.82 -9.26 24.97
CA LYS A 182 11.82 -10.04 25.73
C LYS A 182 13.26 -9.67 25.35
N ALA A 183 13.49 -9.41 24.06
CA ALA A 183 14.79 -8.99 23.55
C ALA A 183 15.26 -7.64 24.10
N ALA A 184 14.35 -6.80 24.60
CA ALA A 184 14.70 -5.53 25.23
C ALA A 184 15.46 -5.69 26.56
N ALA A 185 15.52 -6.90 27.11
CA ALA A 185 16.40 -7.21 28.26
C ALA A 185 17.88 -7.05 27.91
N SER A 186 18.26 -7.28 26.65
CA SER A 186 19.64 -7.11 26.15
C SER A 186 19.89 -5.70 25.61
N ASP A 187 18.87 -5.07 25.02
CA ASP A 187 18.95 -3.70 24.48
C ASP A 187 17.59 -2.99 24.65
N PRO A 188 17.46 -2.06 25.63
CA PRO A 188 16.22 -1.32 25.87
C PRO A 188 15.73 -0.46 24.68
N GLN A 189 16.59 -0.16 23.70
CA GLN A 189 16.20 0.57 22.50
C GLN A 189 15.23 -0.22 21.63
N ILE A 190 15.20 -1.54 21.76
CA ILE A 190 14.26 -2.40 21.05
C ILE A 190 12.81 -1.96 21.29
N ASN A 191 12.43 -1.63 22.54
CA ASN A 191 11.08 -1.13 22.85
C ASN A 191 10.75 0.26 22.26
N LYS A 192 11.74 0.93 21.67
CA LYS A 192 11.60 2.25 21.04
C LYS A 192 11.69 2.19 19.51
N ALA A 193 11.79 1.01 18.92
CA ALA A 193 11.78 0.89 17.46
C ALA A 193 10.42 1.35 16.92
N PHE A 194 10.44 2.01 15.77
CA PHE A 194 9.20 2.45 15.13
C PHE A 194 8.50 1.32 14.37
N ILE A 195 9.27 0.45 13.71
CA ILE A 195 8.79 -0.72 12.97
C ILE A 195 9.53 -1.96 13.48
N TYR A 196 8.78 -3.01 13.73
CA TYR A 196 9.28 -4.35 14.03
C TYR A 196 8.93 -5.28 12.89
N LEU A 197 9.89 -6.04 12.40
CA LEU A 197 9.63 -7.13 11.47
C LEU A 197 9.58 -8.44 12.25
N ILE A 198 8.44 -9.12 12.23
CA ILE A 198 8.15 -10.29 13.07
C ILE A 198 7.80 -11.49 12.17
N GLY A 199 8.31 -12.66 12.50
CA GLY A 199 7.97 -13.91 11.84
C GLY A 199 8.79 -14.25 10.60
N TYR A 200 9.84 -13.48 10.28
CA TYR A 200 10.82 -13.83 9.25
C TYR A 200 12.17 -14.06 9.87
N GLU A 201 12.61 -15.31 9.90
CA GLU A 201 13.91 -15.68 10.43
C GLU A 201 15.06 -15.36 9.47
N ASN A 202 14.78 -15.46 8.17
CA ASN A 202 15.76 -15.30 7.10
C ASN A 202 15.08 -15.00 5.76
N LEU A 203 15.89 -14.77 4.73
CA LEU A 203 15.43 -14.45 3.37
C LEU A 203 14.54 -15.56 2.77
N ALA A 204 14.83 -16.84 3.08
CA ALA A 204 14.04 -17.95 2.57
C ALA A 204 12.62 -17.96 3.13
N SER A 205 12.42 -17.61 4.41
CA SER A 205 11.10 -17.50 5.03
C SER A 205 10.28 -16.35 4.42
N LEU A 206 10.92 -15.23 4.10
CA LEU A 206 10.30 -14.12 3.35
C LEU A 206 9.83 -14.60 1.97
N LYS A 207 10.71 -15.21 1.20
CA LYS A 207 10.40 -15.70 -0.16
C LYS A 207 9.26 -16.71 -0.15
N LYS A 208 9.27 -17.65 0.80
CA LYS A 208 8.20 -18.63 0.99
C LYS A 208 6.83 -17.95 1.16
N HIS A 209 6.76 -16.85 1.91
CA HIS A 209 5.51 -16.09 2.06
C HIS A 209 5.02 -15.57 0.70
N TRP A 210 5.88 -14.87 -0.05
CA TRP A 210 5.52 -14.32 -1.37
C TRP A 210 5.16 -15.40 -2.39
N ASP A 211 5.92 -16.49 -2.43
CA ASP A 211 5.64 -17.61 -3.34
C ASP A 211 4.30 -18.27 -3.03
N THR A 212 3.98 -18.42 -1.73
CA THR A 212 2.67 -18.96 -1.31
C THR A 212 1.52 -18.02 -1.72
N MET A 213 1.72 -16.70 -1.62
CA MET A 213 0.71 -15.73 -2.11
C MET A 213 0.53 -15.79 -3.62
N ARG A 214 1.60 -16.02 -4.40
CA ARG A 214 1.49 -16.21 -5.86
C ARG A 214 0.62 -17.42 -6.23
N GLU A 215 0.58 -18.44 -5.36
CA GLU A 215 -0.32 -19.59 -5.51
C GLU A 215 -1.77 -19.28 -5.12
N GLY A 216 -2.08 -18.08 -4.67
CA GLY A 216 -3.40 -17.69 -4.14
C GLY A 216 -3.68 -18.26 -2.75
N LYS A 217 -2.65 -18.40 -1.92
CA LYS A 217 -2.75 -18.94 -0.56
C LYS A 217 -2.07 -18.02 0.45
N MET A 218 -2.41 -18.18 1.72
CA MET A 218 -1.68 -17.55 2.84
C MET A 218 -0.97 -18.64 3.64
N PRO A 219 0.35 -18.51 3.90
CA PRO A 219 1.04 -19.43 4.80
C PRO A 219 0.65 -19.13 6.26
N ASP A 220 0.53 -20.19 7.08
CA ASP A 220 0.21 -20.05 8.50
C ASP A 220 1.33 -19.35 9.29
N ASP A 221 2.57 -19.47 8.81
CA ASP A 221 3.80 -18.94 9.40
C ASP A 221 4.24 -17.60 8.78
N ALA A 222 3.38 -16.94 7.99
CA ALA A 222 3.70 -15.65 7.38
C ALA A 222 4.06 -14.59 8.42
N GLY A 223 5.13 -13.85 8.15
CA GLY A 223 5.51 -12.70 8.96
C GLY A 223 4.72 -11.44 8.64
N TYR A 224 4.96 -10.39 9.41
CA TYR A 224 4.34 -9.08 9.26
C TYR A 224 5.22 -7.98 9.85
N ASN A 225 4.92 -6.73 9.57
CA ASN A 225 5.45 -5.62 10.35
C ASN A 225 4.47 -5.21 11.46
N ALA A 226 5.02 -4.81 12.59
CA ALA A 226 4.27 -4.24 13.70
C ALA A 226 4.75 -2.82 14.00
N THR A 227 3.83 -1.91 14.28
CA THR A 227 4.12 -0.54 14.70
C THR A 227 3.26 -0.15 15.90
N PHE A 228 3.84 0.64 16.80
CA PHE A 228 3.15 1.16 17.98
C PHE A 228 3.30 2.68 18.02
N PRO A 229 2.63 3.40 17.13
CA PRO A 229 2.89 4.82 16.90
C PRO A 229 2.65 5.69 18.13
N SER A 230 1.79 5.29 19.06
CA SER A 230 1.56 6.01 20.32
C SER A 230 2.75 6.00 21.29
N VAL A 231 3.75 5.13 21.08
CA VAL A 231 5.02 5.15 21.82
C VAL A 231 5.81 6.41 21.45
N HIS A 232 5.69 6.88 20.22
CA HIS A 232 6.39 8.05 19.68
C HIS A 232 5.53 9.31 19.69
N ASP A 233 4.21 9.15 19.57
CA ASP A 233 3.22 10.22 19.54
C ASP A 233 2.06 9.90 20.48
N PRO A 234 2.09 10.39 21.74
CA PRO A 234 1.06 10.07 22.74
C PRO A 234 -0.34 10.57 22.37
N TYR A 235 -0.48 11.45 21.37
CA TYR A 235 -1.78 11.92 20.90
C TYR A 235 -2.54 10.86 20.06
N GLN A 236 -1.92 9.72 19.72
CA GLN A 236 -2.55 8.64 18.95
C GLN A 236 -3.26 7.60 19.82
N ALA A 237 -3.22 7.75 21.14
CA ALA A 237 -3.97 6.91 22.07
C ALA A 237 -4.46 7.74 23.27
N PRO A 238 -5.48 7.30 24.02
CA PRO A 238 -5.83 7.90 25.29
C PRO A 238 -4.66 7.83 26.28
N PRO A 239 -4.57 8.76 27.26
CA PRO A 239 -3.50 8.75 28.26
C PRO A 239 -3.33 7.36 28.93
N GLY A 240 -2.09 6.87 28.99
CA GLY A 240 -1.76 5.57 29.57
C GLY A 240 -2.18 4.35 28.72
N ARG A 241 -2.61 4.56 27.48
CA ARG A 241 -2.98 3.50 26.54
C ARG A 241 -2.03 3.49 25.35
N CYS A 242 -2.08 2.41 24.57
CA CYS A 242 -1.27 2.25 23.38
C CYS A 242 -2.12 1.82 22.18
N ALA A 243 -1.85 2.42 21.03
CA ALA A 243 -2.37 1.99 19.75
C ALA A 243 -1.27 1.24 18.99
N GLY A 244 -1.63 0.14 18.35
CA GLY A 244 -0.73 -0.65 17.51
C GLY A 244 -1.37 -1.06 16.20
N LEU A 245 -0.52 -1.42 15.25
CA LEU A 245 -0.90 -1.93 13.94
C LEU A 245 0.01 -3.10 13.59
N LEU A 246 -0.59 -4.24 13.23
CA LEU A 246 0.10 -5.33 12.55
C LEU A 246 -0.31 -5.28 11.09
N SER A 247 0.65 -5.19 10.19
CA SER A 247 0.41 -5.10 8.74
C SER A 247 1.13 -6.22 8.02
N GLN A 248 0.37 -7.07 7.36
CA GLN A 248 0.85 -8.26 6.67
C GLN A 248 0.47 -8.20 5.21
N MET A 249 1.42 -8.53 4.33
CA MET A 249 1.10 -8.80 2.95
C MET A 249 0.18 -10.01 2.85
N ALA A 250 -0.91 -9.88 2.13
CA ALA A 250 -1.94 -10.91 2.01
C ALA A 250 -2.46 -11.02 0.59
N VAL A 251 -2.82 -12.23 0.18
CA VAL A 251 -3.48 -12.46 -1.10
C VAL A 251 -4.86 -11.80 -1.08
N TYR A 252 -5.19 -11.09 -2.17
CA TYR A 252 -6.52 -10.50 -2.33
C TYR A 252 -7.57 -11.56 -2.68
N ASP A 253 -7.30 -12.36 -3.73
CA ASP A 253 -8.13 -13.44 -4.19
C ASP A 253 -7.52 -14.80 -3.84
N PHE A 254 -8.14 -15.53 -2.93
CA PHE A 254 -7.73 -16.90 -2.64
C PHE A 254 -8.01 -17.82 -3.84
N LYS A 255 -7.13 -18.77 -4.08
CA LYS A 255 -7.37 -19.83 -5.03
C LYS A 255 -8.67 -20.60 -4.74
N ASP A 256 -8.97 -20.79 -3.45
CA ASP A 256 -10.20 -21.40 -2.95
C ASP A 256 -11.10 -20.34 -2.34
N GLY A 257 -12.17 -19.93 -3.04
CA GLY A 257 -13.20 -19.02 -2.54
C GLY A 257 -13.00 -17.55 -2.83
N GLY A 258 -11.98 -17.16 -3.63
CA GLY A 258 -11.78 -15.78 -4.07
C GLY A 258 -11.66 -14.79 -2.91
N HIS A 259 -11.96 -13.52 -3.17
CA HIS A 259 -11.99 -12.45 -2.17
C HIS A 259 -13.15 -12.61 -1.16
N GLU A 260 -14.20 -13.37 -1.50
CA GLU A 260 -15.33 -13.68 -0.62
C GLU A 260 -14.88 -14.33 0.69
N LYS A 261 -13.77 -15.04 0.68
CA LYS A 261 -13.18 -15.64 1.88
C LYS A 261 -12.85 -14.59 2.94
N TRP A 262 -12.37 -13.39 2.53
CA TRP A 262 -12.14 -12.27 3.43
C TRP A 262 -13.44 -11.66 3.98
N LEU A 263 -14.59 -11.84 3.33
CA LEU A 263 -15.89 -11.38 3.85
C LEU A 263 -16.40 -12.28 4.98
N ASN A 264 -15.90 -13.51 5.09
CA ASN A 264 -16.25 -14.41 6.18
C ASN A 264 -15.66 -13.92 7.52
N ARG A 265 -16.53 -13.51 8.43
CA ARG A 265 -16.13 -12.96 9.73
C ARG A 265 -15.33 -13.96 10.58
N LYS A 266 -15.74 -15.24 10.61
CA LYS A 266 -15.07 -16.28 11.39
C LYS A 266 -13.65 -16.48 10.90
N PHE A 267 -13.47 -16.62 9.58
CA PHE A 267 -12.15 -16.74 8.96
C PHE A 267 -11.23 -15.56 9.31
N ARG A 268 -11.72 -14.32 9.18
CA ARG A 268 -10.93 -13.12 9.52
C ARG A 268 -10.53 -13.08 11.00
N GLN A 269 -11.44 -13.47 11.90
CA GLN A 269 -11.15 -13.49 13.34
C GLN A 269 -10.10 -14.56 13.69
N GLU A 270 -10.25 -15.77 13.16
CA GLU A 270 -9.27 -16.86 13.36
C GLU A 270 -7.90 -16.45 12.82
N TYR A 271 -7.86 -15.87 11.63
CA TYR A 271 -6.62 -15.40 11.02
C TYR A 271 -5.98 -14.25 11.83
N MET A 272 -6.78 -13.28 12.30
CA MET A 272 -6.33 -12.20 13.16
C MET A 272 -5.67 -12.72 14.45
N TRP A 273 -6.30 -13.66 15.13
CA TRP A 273 -5.77 -14.22 16.37
C TRP A 273 -4.42 -14.91 16.16
N LYS A 274 -4.26 -15.65 15.08
CA LYS A 274 -2.95 -16.25 14.71
C LYS A 274 -1.84 -15.17 14.58
N GLN A 275 -2.16 -13.97 14.11
CA GLN A 275 -1.17 -12.89 14.02
C GLN A 275 -0.85 -12.30 15.40
N ILE A 276 -1.86 -12.14 16.25
CA ILE A 276 -1.69 -11.60 17.60
C ILE A 276 -0.86 -12.56 18.47
N GLU A 277 -1.08 -13.88 18.36
CA GLU A 277 -0.34 -14.91 19.10
C GLU A 277 1.17 -14.86 18.83
N LYS A 278 1.61 -14.40 17.65
CA LYS A 278 3.05 -14.24 17.34
C LYS A 278 3.72 -13.07 18.08
N LEU A 279 2.94 -12.17 18.71
CA LEU A 279 3.47 -11.09 19.55
C LEU A 279 3.80 -11.57 20.97
N GLN A 280 3.31 -12.73 21.39
CA GLN A 280 3.49 -13.30 22.74
C GLN A 280 4.81 -14.08 22.84
#